data_4d93fc50fb16f230ab8616dd1c6f84f7
#
_entry.id   4d93fc50fb16f230ab8616dd1c6f84f7
#
_cell.length_a   1.000
_cell.length_b   1.000
_cell.length_c   1.000
_cell.angle_alpha   90.00
_cell.angle_beta   90.00
_cell.angle_gamma   90.00
#
_symmetry.space_group_name_H-M   'P 1'
#
loop_
_entity.id
_entity.type
_entity.pdbx_description
1 polymer ?
#
loop_
_entity_poly.entity_id
_entity_poly.type
_entity_poly.pdbx_seq_one_letter_code
_entity_poly.pdbx_strand_id
1 'polypeptide(L)' 'DVIEDMERRERIKRLSGYLKESLTNRERKILSLRYGLGGEDPLTQNEIGEMFGISRSYVSRIEKKALNKLKIRFDNE' A
#
# COMPACT_ATOMS: atom_id res chain seq x y z
N ASP A 1 24.18 -9.53 2.41
CA ASP A 1 24.24 -10.92 2.86
C ASP A 1 23.14 -11.72 2.21
N VAL A 2 23.42 -12.95 1.81
CA VAL A 2 22.49 -13.81 1.07
C VAL A 2 21.23 -14.12 1.90
N ILE A 3 21.40 -14.34 3.19
CA ILE A 3 20.27 -14.66 4.08
C ILE A 3 19.35 -13.44 4.24
N GLU A 4 19.92 -12.27 4.45
CA GLU A 4 19.14 -11.02 4.56
C GLU A 4 18.40 -10.72 3.27
N ASP A 5 19.01 -10.97 2.10
CA ASP A 5 18.36 -10.76 0.80
C ASP A 5 17.20 -11.73 0.62
N MET A 6 17.35 -12.98 1.03
CA MET A 6 16.29 -13.98 0.96
C MET A 6 15.12 -13.60 1.88
N GLU A 7 15.41 -13.16 3.10
CA GLU A 7 14.39 -12.71 4.06
C GLU A 7 13.63 -11.50 3.54
N ARG A 8 14.35 -10.54 2.91
CA ARG A 8 13.73 -9.36 2.32
C ARG A 8 12.79 -9.74 1.19
N ARG A 9 13.21 -10.64 0.30
CA ARG A 9 12.39 -11.13 -0.82
C ARG A 9 11.14 -11.81 -0.30
N GLU A 10 11.27 -12.58 0.77
CA GLU A 10 10.13 -13.26 1.39
C GLU A 10 9.13 -12.26 1.96
N ARG A 11 9.59 -11.21 2.63
CA ARG A 11 8.72 -10.17 3.17
C ARG A 11 7.99 -9.41 2.05
N ILE A 12 8.69 -9.09 0.97
CA ILE A 12 8.10 -8.42 -0.19
C ILE A 12 7.03 -9.29 -0.82
N LYS A 13 7.28 -10.58 -0.93
CA LYS A 13 6.34 -11.55 -1.47
C LYS A 13 5.07 -11.63 -0.64
N ARG A 14 5.21 -11.66 0.70
CA ARG A 14 4.06 -11.66 1.61
C ARG A 14 3.26 -10.37 1.51
N LEU A 15 3.95 -9.23 1.45
CA LEU A 15 3.28 -7.93 1.27
C LEU A 15 2.46 -7.91 -0.01
N SER A 16 3.04 -8.36 -1.14
CA SER A 16 2.33 -8.44 -2.41
C SER A 16 1.06 -9.27 -2.31
N GLY A 17 1.14 -10.42 -1.63
CA GLY A 17 -0.01 -11.28 -1.39
C GLY A 17 -1.10 -10.58 -0.59
N TYR A 18 -0.72 -9.92 0.50
CA TYR A 18 -1.67 -9.20 1.36
C TYR A 18 -2.31 -8.02 0.64
N LEU A 19 -1.56 -7.31 -0.20
CA LEU A 19 -2.11 -6.24 -1.01
C LEU A 19 -3.22 -6.74 -1.94
N LYS A 20 -3.03 -7.90 -2.54
CA LYS A 20 -4.00 -8.49 -3.45
C LYS A 20 -5.21 -9.06 -2.72
N GLU A 21 -4.99 -9.73 -1.58
CA GLU A 21 -6.03 -10.44 -0.85
C GLU A 21 -6.86 -9.57 0.08
N SER A 22 -6.23 -8.61 0.74
CA SER A 22 -6.85 -7.89 1.85
C SER A 22 -7.41 -6.53 1.46
N LEU A 23 -6.97 -5.94 0.37
CA LEU A 23 -7.36 -4.59 -0.04
C LEU A 23 -8.28 -4.61 -1.23
N THR A 24 -9.19 -3.61 -1.28
CA THR A 24 -9.98 -3.34 -2.49
C THR A 24 -9.05 -2.81 -3.58
N ASN A 25 -9.51 -2.82 -4.83
CA ASN A 25 -8.74 -2.27 -5.95
C ASN A 25 -8.38 -0.80 -5.71
N ARG A 26 -9.31 -0.03 -5.18
CA ARG A 26 -9.11 1.39 -4.89
C ARG A 26 -8.05 1.61 -3.79
N GLU A 27 -8.15 0.87 -2.70
CA GLU A 27 -7.18 0.94 -1.60
C GLU A 27 -5.78 0.59 -2.09
N ARG A 28 -5.66 -0.48 -2.85
CA ARG A 28 -4.38 -0.93 -3.40
C ARG A 28 -3.78 0.10 -4.35
N LYS A 29 -4.60 0.67 -5.24
CA LYS A 29 -4.16 1.68 -6.19
C LYS A 29 -3.65 2.92 -5.46
N ILE A 30 -4.38 3.39 -4.46
CA ILE A 30 -4.00 4.57 -3.69
C ILE A 30 -2.70 4.34 -2.92
N LEU A 31 -2.54 3.19 -2.27
CA LEU A 31 -1.28 2.87 -1.58
C LEU A 31 -0.11 2.76 -2.55
N SER A 32 -0.32 2.12 -3.70
CA SER A 32 0.73 2.01 -4.72
C SER A 32 1.22 3.37 -5.19
N LEU A 33 0.31 4.29 -5.45
CA LEU A 33 0.65 5.66 -5.88
C LEU A 33 1.31 6.45 -4.74
N ARG A 34 0.81 6.29 -3.53
CA ARG A 34 1.30 7.04 -2.37
C ARG A 34 2.74 6.67 -2.01
N TYR A 35 3.10 5.40 -2.12
CA TYR A 35 4.42 4.89 -1.70
C TYR A 35 5.31 4.47 -2.87
N GLY A 36 4.86 4.67 -4.10
CA GLY A 36 5.66 4.33 -5.28
C GLY A 36 5.92 2.84 -5.43
N LEU A 37 4.96 2.00 -5.05
CA LEU A 37 5.15 0.55 -5.05
C LEU A 37 5.34 -0.05 -6.44
N GLY A 38 4.88 0.64 -7.48
CA GLY A 38 5.07 0.22 -8.87
C GLY A 38 6.36 0.72 -9.50
N GLY A 39 7.25 1.32 -8.72
CA GLY A 39 8.52 1.86 -9.20
C GLY A 39 8.45 3.31 -9.68
N GLU A 40 7.28 3.93 -9.61
CA GLU A 40 7.09 5.34 -9.95
C GLU A 40 7.36 6.23 -8.75
N ASP A 41 7.56 7.53 -8.98
CA ASP A 41 7.74 8.49 -7.89
C ASP A 41 6.48 8.54 -7.01
N PRO A 42 6.64 8.53 -5.66
CA PRO A 42 5.50 8.65 -4.76
C PRO A 42 4.72 9.95 -4.98
N LEU A 43 3.39 9.86 -4.90
CA LEU A 43 2.51 11.02 -5.03
C LEU A 43 2.04 11.51 -3.66
N THR A 44 1.74 12.80 -3.57
CA THR A 44 1.15 13.36 -2.36
C THR A 44 -0.33 13.01 -2.29
N GLN A 45 -0.92 13.16 -1.11
CA GLN A 45 -2.36 12.94 -0.93
C GLN A 45 -3.18 13.91 -1.78
N ASN A 46 -2.70 15.16 -1.95
CA ASN A 46 -3.36 16.14 -2.82
C ASN A 46 -3.37 15.69 -4.27
N GLU A 47 -2.22 15.23 -4.76
CA GLU A 47 -2.10 14.74 -6.14
C GLU A 47 -3.01 13.54 -6.39
N ILE A 48 -3.07 12.62 -5.46
CA ILE A 48 -3.96 11.46 -5.53
C ILE A 48 -5.43 11.90 -5.52
N GLY A 49 -5.77 12.85 -4.65
CA GLY A 49 -7.11 13.40 -4.58
C GLY A 49 -7.54 14.00 -5.92
N GLU A 50 -6.67 14.78 -6.55
CA GLU A 50 -6.94 15.36 -7.87
C GLU A 50 -7.15 14.27 -8.93
N MET A 51 -6.30 13.25 -8.91
CA MET A 51 -6.37 12.14 -9.87
C MET A 51 -7.68 11.37 -9.78
N PHE A 52 -8.18 11.14 -8.57
CA PHE A 52 -9.41 10.36 -8.34
C PHE A 52 -10.67 11.22 -8.20
N GLY A 53 -10.53 12.55 -8.20
CA GLY A 53 -11.68 13.44 -8.02
C GLY A 53 -12.25 13.40 -6.61
N ILE A 54 -11.42 13.22 -5.60
CA ILE A 54 -11.83 13.15 -4.19
C ILE A 54 -10.96 14.10 -3.36
N SER A 55 -11.42 14.41 -2.15
CA SER A 55 -10.68 15.31 -1.26
C SER A 55 -9.43 14.64 -0.69
N ARG A 56 -8.44 15.47 -0.33
CA ARG A 56 -7.25 15.01 0.37
C ARG A 56 -7.62 14.26 1.67
N SER A 57 -8.61 14.76 2.40
CA SER A 57 -9.06 14.14 3.64
C SER A 57 -9.62 12.73 3.39
N TYR A 58 -10.33 12.56 2.28
CA TYR A 58 -10.85 11.25 1.90
C TYR A 58 -9.71 10.29 1.54
N VAL A 59 -8.72 10.77 0.79
CA VAL A 59 -7.51 9.98 0.48
C VAL A 59 -6.83 9.52 1.77
N SER A 60 -6.68 10.43 2.74
CA SER A 60 -6.07 10.11 4.03
C SER A 60 -6.84 9.00 4.76
N ARG A 61 -8.17 9.05 4.73
CA ARG A 61 -9.00 8.02 5.37
C ARG A 61 -8.88 6.67 4.68
N ILE A 62 -8.86 6.65 3.36
CA ILE A 62 -8.67 5.41 2.60
C ILE A 62 -7.29 4.81 2.90
N GLU A 63 -6.26 5.64 2.92
CA GLU A 63 -4.90 5.23 3.23
C GLU A 63 -4.81 4.59 4.62
N LYS A 64 -5.38 5.24 5.64
CA LYS A 64 -5.38 4.72 7.01
C LYS A 64 -6.10 3.38 7.11
N LYS A 65 -7.24 3.27 6.46
CA LYS A 65 -8.03 2.03 6.45
C LYS A 65 -7.24 0.90 5.79
N ALA A 66 -6.61 1.18 4.66
CA ALA A 66 -5.80 0.20 3.95
C ALA A 66 -4.60 -0.25 4.78
N LEU A 67 -3.86 0.69 5.37
CA LEU A 67 -2.72 0.38 6.23
C LEU A 67 -3.14 -0.45 7.44
N ASN A 68 -4.30 -0.15 8.04
CA ASN A 68 -4.81 -0.92 9.16
C ASN A 68 -5.14 -2.36 8.76
N LYS A 69 -5.73 -2.56 7.58
CA LYS A 69 -6.00 -3.91 7.07
C LYS A 69 -4.71 -4.71 6.91
N LEU A 70 -3.66 -4.09 6.38
CA LEU A 70 -2.36 -4.73 6.22
C LEU A 70 -1.74 -5.06 7.57
N LYS A 71 -1.82 -4.14 8.53
CA LYS A 71 -1.30 -4.35 9.87
C LYS A 71 -1.95 -5.57 10.54
N ILE A 72 -3.26 -5.67 10.44
CA ILE A 72 -4.01 -6.80 10.99
C ILE A 72 -3.53 -8.10 10.36
N ARG A 73 -3.31 -8.10 9.05
CA ARG A 73 -2.83 -9.28 8.31
C ARG A 73 -1.46 -9.73 8.79
N PHE A 74 -0.52 -8.78 8.97
CA PHE A 74 0.82 -9.08 9.47
C PHE A 74 0.81 -9.53 10.92
N ASP A 75 -0.03 -8.94 11.76
CA ASP A 75 -0.12 -9.31 13.17
C ASP A 75 -0.71 -10.72 13.37
N ASN A 76 -1.42 -11.24 12.39
CA ASN A 76 -2.06 -12.56 12.45
C ASN A 76 -1.29 -13.64 11.67
N GLU A 77 -0.05 -13.37 11.33
CA GLU A 77 0.80 -14.37 10.68
C GLU A 77 1.11 -15.55 11.59
#